data_904e9f318fd25596c9db3ad67cc3e3ca
#
_entry.id   904e9f318fd25596c9db3ad67cc3e3ca
#
_cell.length_a   1.000
_cell.length_b   1.000
_cell.length_c   1.000
_cell.angle_alpha   90.00
_cell.angle_beta   90.00
_cell.angle_gamma   90.00
#
_symmetry.space_group_name_H-M   'P 1'
#
loop_
_entity.id
_entity.type
_entity.pdbx_description
1 polymer ?
#
loop_
_entity_poly.entity_id
_entity_poly.type
_entity_poly.pdbx_seq_one_letter_code
_entity_poly.pdbx_strand_id
1 'polypeptide(L)'
;LGNPHQAFSSIHVAGTNGKGSTAHMITSVLMEAGYTVGLYTSPHLKDFSERIRINGIAIKTTFVVSFVQEHKDYFLKAQLSFFELTVGMSFAYFKEQQIDLLIRYERNQV
;
A
#
# COMPACT_ATOMS: atom_id res chain seq x y z
N LEU A 1 -7.08 13.46 -6.03
CA LEU A 1 -7.39 12.12 -5.55
C LEU A 1 -8.26 12.09 -4.29
N GLY A 2 -8.62 13.24 -3.74
CA GLY A 2 -9.33 13.31 -2.49
C GLY A 2 -8.43 12.95 -1.32
N ASN A 3 -9.00 12.38 -0.27
CA ASN A 3 -8.26 12.01 0.93
C ASN A 3 -8.47 10.52 1.24
N PRO A 4 -8.06 9.60 0.35
CA PRO A 4 -8.32 8.17 0.56
C PRO A 4 -7.65 7.62 1.82
N HIS A 5 -6.55 8.23 2.26
CA HIS A 5 -5.85 7.78 3.45
C HIS A 5 -6.67 8.00 4.73
N GLN A 6 -7.76 8.76 4.67
CA GLN A 6 -8.63 8.98 5.81
C GLN A 6 -9.76 7.94 5.90
N ALA A 7 -9.85 7.05 4.93
CA ALA A 7 -10.92 6.06 4.89
C ALA A 7 -10.69 4.85 5.80
N PHE A 8 -9.51 4.74 6.40
CA PHE A 8 -9.15 3.60 7.23
C PHE A 8 -8.03 3.99 8.19
N SER A 9 -7.88 3.19 9.25
CA SER A 9 -6.80 3.39 10.21
C SER A 9 -5.50 2.83 9.66
N SER A 10 -4.39 3.40 10.09
CA SER A 10 -3.07 3.05 9.57
C SER A 10 -2.09 2.83 10.71
N ILE A 11 -1.28 1.78 10.62
CA ILE A 11 -0.21 1.48 11.57
C ILE A 11 1.10 1.46 10.80
N HIS A 12 2.04 2.28 11.22
CA HIS A 12 3.35 2.35 10.58
C HIS A 12 4.36 1.55 11.39
N VAL A 13 4.95 0.54 10.79
CA VAL A 13 5.97 -0.28 11.43
C VAL A 13 7.33 0.31 11.08
N ALA A 14 8.07 0.71 12.10
CA ALA A 14 9.36 1.36 11.94
C ALA A 14 10.43 0.61 12.73
N GLY A 15 11.69 0.89 12.40
CA GLY A 15 12.83 0.26 13.05
C GLY A 15 13.86 -0.16 12.04
N THR A 16 14.97 -0.68 12.51
CA THR A 16 16.07 -1.07 11.62
C THR A 16 16.09 -2.55 11.30
N ASN A 17 15.64 -3.39 12.24
CA ASN A 17 15.64 -4.84 12.07
C ASN A 17 14.28 -5.42 12.39
N GLY A 18 13.91 -6.47 11.68
CA GLY A 18 12.68 -7.20 11.96
C GLY A 18 11.40 -6.50 11.57
N LYS A 19 11.48 -5.38 10.86
CA LYS A 19 10.27 -4.64 10.44
C LYS A 19 9.36 -5.49 9.57
N GLY A 20 9.93 -6.19 8.61
CA GLY A 20 9.15 -7.02 7.71
C GLY A 20 8.43 -8.12 8.45
N SER A 21 9.15 -8.83 9.32
CA SER A 21 8.55 -9.90 10.13
C SER A 21 7.45 -9.37 11.02
N THR A 22 7.69 -8.22 11.67
CA THR A 22 6.69 -7.60 12.55
C THR A 22 5.43 -7.23 11.77
N ALA A 23 5.61 -6.60 10.60
CA ALA A 23 4.47 -6.20 9.78
C ALA A 23 3.64 -7.41 9.34
N HIS A 24 4.29 -8.48 8.93
CA HIS A 24 3.58 -9.69 8.52
C HIS A 24 2.89 -10.38 9.68
N MET A 25 3.50 -10.38 10.85
CA MET A 25 2.88 -10.95 12.05
C MET A 25 1.63 -10.18 12.45
N ILE A 26 1.72 -8.85 12.48
CA ILE A 26 0.58 -8.00 12.82
C ILE A 26 -0.54 -8.24 11.81
N THR A 27 -0.21 -8.29 10.53
CA THR A 27 -1.19 -8.54 9.48
C THR A 27 -1.89 -9.88 9.70
N SER A 28 -1.13 -10.93 10.01
CA SER A 28 -1.69 -12.26 10.25
C SER A 28 -2.64 -12.27 11.44
N VAL A 29 -2.24 -11.64 12.53
CA VAL A 29 -3.07 -11.59 13.74
C VAL A 29 -4.39 -10.86 13.45
N LEU A 30 -4.31 -9.74 12.73
CA LEU A 30 -5.51 -8.97 12.43
C LEU A 30 -6.43 -9.70 11.47
N MET A 31 -5.87 -10.42 10.50
CA MET A 31 -6.67 -11.24 9.60
C MET A 31 -7.41 -12.34 10.35
N GLU A 32 -6.72 -12.98 11.30
CA GLU A 32 -7.33 -13.99 12.15
C GLU A 32 -8.47 -13.41 12.96
N ALA A 33 -8.37 -12.15 13.34
CA ALA A 33 -9.42 -11.47 14.09
C ALA A 33 -10.58 -11.02 13.22
N GLY A 34 -10.51 -11.25 11.91
CA GLY A 34 -11.63 -10.96 11.01
C GLY A 34 -11.54 -9.63 10.29
N TYR A 35 -10.43 -8.91 10.41
CA TYR A 35 -10.26 -7.63 9.71
C TYR A 35 -9.78 -7.83 8.29
N THR A 36 -10.16 -6.88 7.42
CA THR A 36 -9.59 -6.78 6.08
C THR A 36 -8.40 -5.86 6.16
N VAL A 37 -7.20 -6.41 5.95
CA VAL A 37 -5.95 -5.73 6.25
C VAL A 37 -5.18 -5.45 4.97
N GLY A 38 -4.90 -4.17 4.72
CA GLY A 38 -3.99 -3.78 3.65
C GLY A 38 -2.57 -3.78 4.16
N LEU A 39 -1.64 -4.19 3.32
CA LEU A 39 -0.21 -4.16 3.62
C LEU A 39 0.51 -3.42 2.52
N TYR A 40 1.21 -2.36 2.87
CA TYR A 40 2.06 -1.61 1.95
C TYR A 40 3.50 -1.74 2.39
N THR A 41 4.34 -2.25 1.51
CA THR A 41 5.77 -2.40 1.80
C THR A 41 6.61 -1.69 0.76
N SER A 42 7.73 -1.13 1.20
CA SER A 42 8.68 -0.42 0.37
C SER A 42 10.06 -0.61 0.95
N PRO A 43 11.10 -0.64 0.15
CA PRO A 43 11.23 -0.76 -1.30
C PRO A 43 11.69 -2.16 -1.70
N HIS A 44 11.95 -2.38 -2.96
CA HIS A 44 12.75 -3.50 -3.47
C HIS A 44 12.17 -4.89 -3.33
N LEU A 45 10.94 -5.04 -3.79
CA LEU A 45 10.46 -6.36 -4.13
C LEU A 45 10.69 -6.52 -5.62
N LYS A 46 10.86 -7.75 -6.07
CA LYS A 46 11.08 -8.02 -7.49
C LYS A 46 9.90 -7.59 -8.33
N ASP A 47 8.70 -7.80 -7.80
CA ASP A 47 7.47 -7.49 -8.48
C ASP A 47 6.82 -6.30 -7.81
N PHE A 48 6.50 -5.27 -8.59
CA PHE A 48 5.85 -4.08 -8.09
C PHE A 48 4.57 -4.39 -7.31
N SER A 49 3.76 -5.34 -7.81
CA SER A 49 2.47 -5.66 -7.19
C SER A 49 2.63 -6.25 -5.79
N GLU A 50 3.80 -6.78 -5.44
CA GLU A 50 4.02 -7.34 -4.10
C GLU A 50 4.05 -6.27 -3.02
N ARG A 51 4.22 -5.00 -3.39
CA ARG A 51 4.24 -3.91 -2.43
C ARG A 51 2.88 -3.59 -1.84
N ILE A 52 1.82 -3.97 -2.54
CA ILE A 52 0.45 -3.59 -2.19
C ILE A 52 -0.38 -4.86 -2.11
N ARG A 53 -0.81 -5.20 -0.89
CA ARG A 53 -1.57 -6.44 -0.67
C ARG A 53 -2.77 -6.20 0.23
N ILE A 54 -3.81 -6.99 0.04
CA ILE A 54 -4.95 -7.01 0.93
C ILE A 54 -5.16 -8.46 1.35
N ASN A 55 -5.10 -8.71 2.65
CA ASN A 55 -5.19 -10.05 3.22
C ASN A 55 -4.25 -11.03 2.52
N GLY A 56 -3.02 -10.55 2.23
CA GLY A 56 -1.98 -11.34 1.61
C GLY A 56 -2.05 -11.46 0.11
N ILE A 57 -3.07 -10.91 -0.52
CA ILE A 57 -3.27 -11.01 -1.96
C ILE A 57 -2.81 -9.71 -2.63
N ALA A 58 -1.91 -9.83 -3.61
CA ALA A 58 -1.35 -8.68 -4.29
C ALA A 58 -2.42 -7.88 -5.05
N ILE A 59 -2.14 -6.59 -5.23
CA ILE A 59 -3.00 -5.70 -6.01
C ILE A 59 -3.24 -6.29 -7.41
N LYS A 60 -4.45 -6.14 -7.91
CA LYS A 60 -4.80 -6.65 -9.22
C LYS A 60 -4.11 -5.82 -10.31
N THR A 61 -3.53 -6.51 -11.28
CA THR A 61 -2.88 -5.85 -12.41
C THR A 61 -3.85 -4.92 -13.15
N THR A 62 -5.11 -5.34 -13.26
CA THR A 62 -6.12 -4.51 -13.91
C THR A 62 -6.30 -3.18 -13.21
N PHE A 63 -6.25 -3.16 -11.88
CA PHE A 63 -6.34 -1.91 -11.15
C PHE A 63 -5.13 -1.02 -11.42
N VAL A 64 -3.93 -1.61 -11.42
CA VAL A 64 -2.71 -0.85 -11.69
C VAL A 64 -2.78 -0.16 -13.05
N VAL A 65 -3.15 -0.91 -14.07
CA VAL A 65 -3.24 -0.38 -15.42
C VAL A 65 -4.28 0.73 -15.50
N SER A 66 -5.46 0.50 -14.96
CA SER A 66 -6.53 1.51 -14.98
C SER A 66 -6.13 2.77 -14.25
N PHE A 67 -5.51 2.64 -13.09
CA PHE A 67 -5.10 3.79 -12.29
C PHE A 67 -4.06 4.63 -13.04
N VAL A 68 -3.07 3.97 -13.63
CA VAL A 68 -2.02 4.68 -14.37
C VAL A 68 -2.62 5.39 -15.58
N GLN A 69 -3.49 4.73 -16.33
CA GLN A 69 -4.11 5.33 -17.50
C GLN A 69 -4.99 6.52 -17.13
N GLU A 70 -5.70 6.42 -16.01
CA GLU A 70 -6.61 7.47 -15.58
C GLU A 70 -5.87 8.70 -15.05
N HIS A 71 -4.75 8.50 -14.36
CA HIS A 71 -4.08 9.59 -13.65
C HIS A 71 -2.74 10.01 -14.21
N LYS A 72 -2.24 9.36 -15.28
CA LYS A 72 -0.88 9.63 -15.74
C LYS A 72 -0.68 11.10 -16.14
N ASP A 73 -1.67 11.71 -16.78
CA ASP A 73 -1.55 13.10 -17.20
C ASP A 73 -1.41 14.04 -16.01
N TYR A 74 -2.19 13.78 -14.97
CA TYR A 74 -2.10 14.55 -13.75
C TYR A 74 -0.71 14.44 -13.12
N PHE A 75 -0.20 13.20 -13.00
CA PHE A 75 1.10 12.98 -12.38
C PHE A 75 2.23 13.60 -13.21
N LEU A 76 2.14 13.55 -14.52
CA LEU A 76 3.13 14.18 -15.38
C LEU A 76 3.10 15.71 -15.25
N LYS A 77 1.92 16.31 -15.24
CA LYS A 77 1.80 17.75 -15.07
C LYS A 77 2.30 18.22 -13.71
N ALA A 78 2.00 17.45 -12.67
CA ALA A 78 2.39 17.81 -11.33
C ALA A 78 3.86 17.45 -11.04
N GLN A 79 4.52 16.78 -11.98
CA GLN A 79 5.92 16.38 -11.82
C GLN A 79 6.14 15.49 -10.60
N LEU A 80 5.17 14.63 -10.30
CA LEU A 80 5.25 13.74 -9.17
C LEU A 80 6.16 12.56 -9.47
N SER A 81 6.84 12.08 -8.44
CA SER A 81 7.77 10.97 -8.57
C SER A 81 7.03 9.65 -8.70
N PHE A 82 7.76 8.62 -9.13
CA PHE A 82 7.23 7.26 -9.15
C PHE A 82 6.78 6.82 -7.75
N PHE A 83 7.54 7.22 -6.74
CA PHE A 83 7.19 6.90 -5.35
C PHE A 83 5.83 7.50 -4.99
N GLU A 84 5.62 8.77 -5.33
CA GLU A 84 4.36 9.44 -5.02
C GLU A 84 3.19 8.82 -5.78
N LEU A 85 3.43 8.41 -7.02
CA LEU A 85 2.41 7.70 -7.80
C LEU A 85 2.04 6.38 -7.12
N THR A 86 3.03 5.64 -6.65
CA THR A 86 2.82 4.35 -5.99
C THR A 86 2.03 4.51 -4.70
N VAL A 87 2.37 5.50 -3.89
CA VAL A 87 1.65 5.77 -2.64
C VAL A 87 0.21 6.14 -2.93
N GLY A 88 -0.02 7.03 -3.89
CA GLY A 88 -1.37 7.43 -4.26
C GLY A 88 -2.20 6.26 -4.74
N MET A 89 -1.60 5.42 -5.57
CA MET A 89 -2.28 4.23 -6.09
C MET A 89 -2.66 3.27 -4.97
N SER A 90 -1.74 3.04 -4.03
CA SER A 90 -1.99 2.10 -2.94
C SER A 90 -3.14 2.57 -2.06
N PHE A 91 -3.17 3.85 -1.70
CA PHE A 91 -4.27 4.36 -0.89
C PHE A 91 -5.60 4.32 -1.63
N ALA A 92 -5.60 4.64 -2.92
CA ALA A 92 -6.82 4.55 -3.72
C ALA A 92 -7.35 3.12 -3.77
N TYR A 93 -6.45 2.15 -3.93
CA TYR A 93 -6.83 0.75 -3.96
C TYR A 93 -7.40 0.30 -2.63
N PHE A 94 -6.73 0.66 -1.53
CA PHE A 94 -7.20 0.28 -0.20
C PHE A 94 -8.57 0.88 0.11
N LYS A 95 -8.79 2.13 -0.30
CA LYS A 95 -10.09 2.76 -0.12
C LYS A 95 -11.18 2.06 -0.92
N GLU A 96 -10.90 1.76 -2.20
CA GLU A 96 -11.87 1.09 -3.06
C GLU A 96 -12.24 -0.28 -2.51
N GLN A 97 -11.26 -1.02 -1.99
CA GLN A 97 -11.47 -2.36 -1.44
C GLN A 97 -12.00 -2.34 -0.02
N GLN A 98 -12.18 -1.16 0.56
CA GLN A 98 -12.80 -0.98 1.89
C GLN A 98 -12.10 -1.77 2.98
N ILE A 99 -10.79 -1.63 3.05
CA ILE A 99 -10.02 -2.28 4.10
C ILE A 99 -10.34 -1.65 5.46
N ASP A 100 -10.12 -2.42 6.52
CA ASP A 100 -10.31 -1.93 7.89
C ASP A 100 -9.07 -1.23 8.42
N LEU A 101 -7.90 -1.81 8.13
CA LEU A 101 -6.63 -1.34 8.65
C LEU A 101 -5.56 -1.43 7.59
N LEU A 102 -4.64 -0.48 7.61
CA LEU A 102 -3.46 -0.51 6.76
C LEU A 102 -2.21 -0.68 7.63
N ILE A 103 -1.40 -1.68 7.31
CA ILE A 103 -0.08 -1.85 7.91
C ILE A 103 0.93 -1.33 6.89
N ARG A 104 1.71 -0.34 7.28
CA ARG A 104 2.74 0.25 6.41
C ARG A 104 4.11 -0.12 6.93
N TYR A 105 4.90 -0.70 6.05
CA TYR A 105 6.29 -1.00 6.34
C TYR A 105 7.12 -0.40 5.22
N GLU A 106 7.91 0.61 5.55
CA GLU A 106 8.78 1.26 4.59
C GLU A 106 10.22 1.13 5.07
N ARG A 107 11.03 0.55 4.19
CA ARG A 107 12.41 0.37 4.51
C ARG A 107 13.09 1.74 4.60
N ASN A 108 13.89 1.91 5.63
CA ASN A 108 14.59 3.15 5.81
C ASN A 108 15.60 3.37 4.69
N GLN A 109 15.49 4.51 4.03
CA GLN A 109 16.32 4.88 2.89
C GLN A 109 17.46 5.76 3.39
N VAL A 110 18.41 5.19 4.02
CA VAL A 110 19.54 5.99 4.49
C VAL A 110 20.55 6.16 3.40
#